data_b299a9e9f78e45b4d5318debed60205c
#
_entry.id   b299a9e9f78e45b4d5318debed60205c
#
_cell.length_a   1.000
_cell.length_b   1.000
_cell.length_c   1.000
_cell.angle_alpha   90.00
_cell.angle_beta   90.00
_cell.angle_gamma   90.00
#
_symmetry.space_group_name_H-M   'P 1'
#
loop_
_entity.id
_entity.type
_entity.pdbx_description
1 polymer ?
#
loop_
_entity_poly.entity_id
_entity_poly.type
_entity_poly.pdbx_seq_one_letter_code
_entity_poly.pdbx_strand_id
1 'polypeptide(L)'
;MSWQHIKTTFLIKFWSPVPAIIAAGILSTYYFGITGTFWAVTGEFTRWGGQLLQLAGVHTEEWGYFRLIHLDGTPLTRIDGMMIIGMFGGCFAAALWANNVKLRLPQHRIRIIQAIVGGIIAGFGARLAMGCNLAAFFTGIPQFSLHAWFFAVATAIGSWMGARFTLLPLFRIPVKMQKVSAASPLTQNADQARRRFRLGMLIFAGMIGWALLTAMNQPKLGLAMLFGVGFGLLIERAQICFTSAFRDMWITGRTLMAKAIIFGMAASAIGIFSYIQLGVEAKIMWAGPNAVIGGLLFGFGIVLAGGCETGWMYRAVEGQVHYWWVGLGNVIGSTLLAYFWDDISPALATSWDKVNLLKTFGPLGGLLVTYSLLLLALLFVIGWEKQFFRRASRAAIKETA
;
A
#
# COMPACT_ATOMS: atom_id res chain seq x y z
N MET A 1 0.40 13.90 31.63
CA MET A 1 0.12 12.51 31.18
C MET A 1 1.16 11.58 31.78
N SER A 2 0.76 10.47 32.44
CA SER A 2 1.71 9.49 32.94
C SER A 2 2.38 8.72 31.78
N TRP A 3 3.62 8.28 31.95
CA TRP A 3 4.33 7.47 30.94
C TRP A 3 3.54 6.21 30.54
N GLN A 4 2.88 5.58 31.52
CA GLN A 4 2.05 4.41 31.24
C GLN A 4 0.86 4.72 30.32
N HIS A 5 0.24 5.89 30.45
CA HIS A 5 -0.84 6.32 29.57
C HIS A 5 -0.34 6.55 28.14
N ILE A 6 0.77 7.25 27.96
CA ILE A 6 1.40 7.48 26.64
C ILE A 6 1.75 6.14 25.99
N LYS A 7 2.45 5.26 26.73
CA LYS A 7 2.83 3.93 26.27
C LYS A 7 1.61 3.13 25.78
N THR A 8 0.57 3.07 26.58
CA THR A 8 -0.61 2.25 26.26
C THR A 8 -1.37 2.83 25.07
N THR A 9 -1.59 4.14 25.04
CA THR A 9 -2.44 4.79 24.03
C THR A 9 -1.74 4.90 22.68
N PHE A 10 -0.45 5.29 22.65
CA PHE A 10 0.25 5.57 21.40
C PHE A 10 1.13 4.43 20.89
N LEU A 11 1.68 3.60 21.77
CA LEU A 11 2.62 2.56 21.34
C LEU A 11 1.98 1.16 21.29
N ILE A 12 1.01 0.86 22.16
CA ILE A 12 0.44 -0.49 22.28
C ILE A 12 -0.91 -0.61 21.56
N LYS A 13 -1.84 0.33 21.75
CA LYS A 13 -3.17 0.29 21.12
C LYS A 13 -3.10 0.62 19.65
N PHE A 14 -3.99 0.02 18.86
CA PHE A 14 -4.20 0.41 17.47
C PHE A 14 -4.79 1.82 17.39
N TRP A 15 -4.35 2.55 16.38
CA TRP A 15 -4.82 3.90 16.12
C TRP A 15 -6.09 3.88 15.28
N SER A 16 -6.90 4.91 15.43
CA SER A 16 -8.03 5.12 14.53
C SER A 16 -7.54 5.33 13.10
N PRO A 17 -8.14 4.66 12.09
CA PRO A 17 -7.69 4.77 10.70
C PRO A 17 -7.76 6.19 10.14
N VAL A 18 -8.80 6.95 10.46
CA VAL A 18 -9.02 8.28 9.86
C VAL A 18 -7.87 9.25 10.18
N PRO A 19 -7.55 9.55 11.45
CA PRO A 19 -6.45 10.47 11.75
C PRO A 19 -5.09 9.93 11.29
N ALA A 20 -4.88 8.61 11.33
CA ALA A 20 -3.62 8.01 10.90
C ALA A 20 -3.41 8.12 9.38
N ILE A 21 -4.45 7.95 8.58
CA ILE A 21 -4.36 8.09 7.12
C ILE A 21 -4.23 9.57 6.72
N ILE A 22 -4.89 10.49 7.42
CA ILE A 22 -4.65 11.94 7.23
C ILE A 22 -3.19 12.27 7.56
N ALA A 23 -2.66 11.78 8.68
CA ALA A 23 -1.25 11.96 9.02
C ALA A 23 -0.31 11.35 7.96
N ALA A 24 -0.63 10.19 7.40
CA ALA A 24 0.13 9.59 6.29
C ALA A 24 0.06 10.46 5.03
N GLY A 25 -1.07 11.08 4.72
CA GLY A 25 -1.22 12.02 3.62
C GLY A 25 -0.35 13.27 3.80
N ILE A 26 -0.36 13.86 5.01
CA ILE A 26 0.48 15.00 5.35
C ILE A 26 1.97 14.60 5.29
N LEU A 27 2.33 13.45 5.86
CA LEU A 27 3.71 12.96 5.83
C LEU A 27 4.19 12.72 4.39
N SER A 28 3.32 12.18 3.52
CA SER A 28 3.65 11.97 2.10
C SER A 28 3.84 13.29 1.33
N THR A 29 3.17 14.34 1.74
CA THR A 29 3.35 15.69 1.20
C THR A 29 4.75 16.23 1.49
N TYR A 30 5.20 16.16 2.75
CA TYR A 30 6.55 16.57 3.12
C TYR A 30 7.61 15.69 2.48
N TYR A 31 7.37 14.38 2.40
CA TYR A 31 8.24 13.46 1.69
C TYR A 31 8.44 13.89 0.24
N PHE A 32 7.36 14.19 -0.48
CA PHE A 32 7.39 14.69 -1.85
C PHE A 32 8.16 16.02 -1.96
N GLY A 33 7.84 17.00 -1.12
CA GLY A 33 8.47 18.32 -1.17
C GLY A 33 9.97 18.30 -0.90
N ILE A 34 10.44 17.45 0.01
CA ILE A 34 11.85 17.38 0.44
C ILE A 34 12.68 16.49 -0.49
N THR A 35 12.14 15.33 -0.89
CA THR A 35 12.91 14.34 -1.67
C THR A 35 12.73 14.49 -3.18
N GLY A 36 11.66 15.16 -3.63
CA GLY A 36 11.28 15.24 -5.05
C GLY A 36 10.65 13.95 -5.58
N THR A 37 10.41 12.96 -4.71
CA THR A 37 9.75 11.70 -5.08
C THR A 37 8.50 11.48 -4.25
N PHE A 38 7.59 10.62 -4.71
CA PHE A 38 6.33 10.34 -4.02
C PHE A 38 6.41 9.00 -3.28
N TRP A 39 5.56 8.82 -2.27
CA TRP A 39 5.52 7.58 -1.51
C TRP A 39 5.07 6.42 -2.40
N ALA A 40 6.02 5.57 -2.77
CA ALA A 40 5.84 4.43 -3.65
C ALA A 40 6.75 3.27 -3.21
N VAL A 41 6.30 2.05 -3.37
CA VAL A 41 7.07 0.86 -2.96
C VAL A 41 7.31 -0.14 -4.09
N THR A 42 6.34 -0.31 -4.99
CA THR A 42 6.40 -1.37 -6.02
C THR A 42 7.55 -1.17 -7.02
N GLY A 43 7.94 0.09 -7.27
CA GLY A 43 9.10 0.42 -8.12
C GLY A 43 10.39 -0.20 -7.62
N GLU A 44 10.61 -0.10 -6.33
CA GLU A 44 11.80 -0.66 -5.69
C GLU A 44 11.74 -2.18 -5.63
N PHE A 45 10.59 -2.78 -5.36
CA PHE A 45 10.43 -4.24 -5.44
C PHE A 45 10.71 -4.79 -6.83
N THR A 46 10.36 -4.05 -7.89
CA THR A 46 10.71 -4.41 -9.26
C THR A 46 12.24 -4.34 -9.48
N ARG A 47 12.90 -3.30 -8.95
CA ARG A 47 14.37 -3.20 -8.99
C ARG A 47 15.04 -4.35 -8.23
N TRP A 48 14.50 -4.76 -7.07
CA TRP A 48 15.01 -5.94 -6.36
C TRP A 48 14.92 -7.21 -7.21
N GLY A 49 13.78 -7.41 -7.91
CA GLY A 49 13.63 -8.53 -8.83
C GLY A 49 14.64 -8.49 -9.98
N GLY A 50 14.85 -7.32 -10.59
CA GLY A 50 15.87 -7.11 -11.63
C GLY A 50 17.29 -7.40 -11.12
N GLN A 51 17.64 -6.92 -9.92
CA GLN A 51 18.94 -7.18 -9.31
C GLN A 51 19.17 -8.65 -8.95
N LEU A 52 18.13 -9.34 -8.47
CA LEU A 52 18.22 -10.79 -8.23
C LEU A 52 18.48 -11.56 -9.53
N LEU A 53 17.88 -11.15 -10.64
CA LEU A 53 18.14 -11.73 -11.95
C LEU A 53 19.55 -11.40 -12.46
N GLN A 54 20.07 -10.19 -12.21
CA GLN A 54 21.46 -9.83 -12.52
C GLN A 54 22.45 -10.74 -11.77
N LEU A 55 22.20 -11.01 -10.49
CA LEU A 55 23.01 -11.96 -9.71
C LEU A 55 22.96 -13.39 -10.28
N ALA A 56 21.88 -13.74 -10.98
CA ALA A 56 21.77 -15.00 -11.71
C ALA A 56 22.34 -14.97 -13.14
N GLY A 57 22.99 -13.86 -13.55
CA GLY A 57 23.64 -13.72 -14.87
C GLY A 57 22.71 -13.22 -15.99
N VAL A 58 21.52 -12.72 -15.66
CA VAL A 58 20.59 -12.14 -16.66
C VAL A 58 20.88 -10.65 -16.85
N HIS A 59 21.05 -10.21 -18.09
CA HIS A 59 21.30 -8.81 -18.46
C HIS A 59 20.00 -7.96 -18.42
N THR A 60 19.49 -7.72 -17.21
CA THR A 60 18.24 -6.98 -17.04
C THR A 60 18.37 -5.48 -17.31
N GLU A 61 19.57 -4.93 -17.31
CA GLU A 61 19.88 -3.55 -17.69
C GLU A 61 19.50 -3.21 -19.13
N GLU A 62 19.41 -4.23 -20.00
CA GLU A 62 18.99 -4.08 -21.40
C GLU A 62 17.49 -3.94 -21.57
N TRP A 63 16.69 -4.32 -20.57
CA TRP A 63 15.24 -4.25 -20.64
C TRP A 63 14.74 -2.80 -20.56
N GLY A 64 13.90 -2.38 -21.51
CA GLY A 64 13.43 -1.00 -21.60
C GLY A 64 12.75 -0.50 -20.32
N TYR A 65 12.06 -1.39 -19.58
CA TYR A 65 11.46 -1.03 -18.30
C TYR A 65 12.48 -0.65 -17.24
N PHE A 66 13.59 -1.38 -17.13
CA PHE A 66 14.64 -1.07 -16.15
C PHE A 66 15.43 0.18 -16.52
N ARG A 67 15.55 0.48 -17.82
CA ARG A 67 16.06 1.77 -18.29
C ARG A 67 15.13 2.91 -17.89
N LEU A 68 13.81 2.71 -18.02
CA LEU A 68 12.79 3.71 -17.64
C LEU A 68 12.79 4.03 -16.14
N ILE A 69 12.96 3.02 -15.27
CA ILE A 69 12.93 3.20 -13.82
C ILE A 69 14.30 3.36 -13.16
N HIS A 70 15.37 3.39 -13.94
CA HIS A 70 16.77 3.50 -13.47
C HIS A 70 17.13 2.41 -12.44
N LEU A 71 17.55 1.24 -12.95
CA LEU A 71 17.94 0.09 -12.11
C LEU A 71 19.29 0.29 -11.39
N ASP A 72 19.93 1.42 -11.54
CA ASP A 72 21.26 1.71 -11.00
C ASP A 72 21.30 1.69 -9.48
N GLY A 73 22.48 1.35 -8.93
CA GLY A 73 22.74 1.37 -7.50
C GLY A 73 22.13 0.18 -6.73
N THR A 74 21.99 0.35 -5.45
CA THR A 74 21.46 -0.65 -4.52
C THR A 74 20.28 -0.08 -3.72
N PRO A 75 19.49 -0.89 -3.00
CA PRO A 75 18.46 -0.37 -2.09
C PRO A 75 18.97 0.63 -1.06
N LEU A 76 20.27 0.57 -0.71
CA LEU A 76 20.90 1.48 0.26
C LEU A 76 21.32 2.83 -0.36
N THR A 77 21.43 2.92 -1.68
CA THR A 77 21.83 4.14 -2.40
C THR A 77 20.66 4.84 -3.08
N ARG A 78 19.48 4.23 -3.10
CA ARG A 78 18.25 4.78 -3.69
C ARG A 78 17.32 5.34 -2.62
N ILE A 79 16.69 6.47 -2.90
CA ILE A 79 15.72 7.13 -2.01
C ILE A 79 14.55 6.18 -1.66
N ASP A 80 13.98 5.51 -2.68
CA ASP A 80 12.87 4.56 -2.47
C ASP A 80 13.31 3.35 -1.63
N GLY A 81 14.53 2.85 -1.85
CA GLY A 81 15.10 1.73 -1.09
C GLY A 81 15.26 2.07 0.39
N MET A 82 15.87 3.21 0.69
CA MET A 82 16.06 3.67 2.08
C MET A 82 14.71 3.94 2.78
N MET A 83 13.75 4.50 2.06
CA MET A 83 12.40 4.69 2.57
C MET A 83 11.73 3.35 2.91
N ILE A 84 11.82 2.32 2.04
CA ILE A 84 11.23 1.00 2.29
C ILE A 84 11.92 0.28 3.45
N ILE A 85 13.25 0.36 3.56
CA ILE A 85 13.99 -0.17 4.72
C ILE A 85 13.49 0.49 6.00
N GLY A 86 13.33 1.82 5.99
CA GLY A 86 12.70 2.57 7.07
C GLY A 86 11.30 2.07 7.41
N MET A 87 10.46 1.82 6.38
CA MET A 87 9.10 1.30 6.57
C MET A 87 9.10 -0.07 7.26
N PHE A 88 9.93 -1.01 6.80
CA PHE A 88 10.04 -2.32 7.46
C PHE A 88 10.53 -2.20 8.90
N GLY A 89 11.55 -1.37 9.15
CA GLY A 89 12.06 -1.12 10.50
C GLY A 89 11.01 -0.49 11.42
N GLY A 90 10.29 0.52 10.94
CA GLY A 90 9.20 1.17 11.67
C GLY A 90 8.04 0.21 11.98
N CYS A 91 7.60 -0.58 10.99
CA CYS A 91 6.60 -1.63 11.19
C CYS A 91 7.05 -2.64 12.25
N PHE A 92 8.31 -3.11 12.18
CA PHE A 92 8.81 -4.12 13.09
C PHE A 92 8.91 -3.60 14.52
N ALA A 93 9.44 -2.40 14.71
CA ALA A 93 9.48 -1.75 16.02
C ALA A 93 8.06 -1.62 16.62
N ALA A 94 7.08 -1.12 15.82
CA ALA A 94 5.71 -0.95 16.27
C ALA A 94 5.01 -2.28 16.59
N ALA A 95 5.23 -3.31 15.79
CA ALA A 95 4.69 -4.65 16.05
C ALA A 95 5.27 -5.28 17.33
N LEU A 96 6.55 -5.05 17.62
CA LEU A 96 7.18 -5.48 18.87
C LEU A 96 6.62 -4.74 20.09
N TRP A 97 6.38 -3.43 20.00
CA TRP A 97 5.78 -2.65 21.10
C TRP A 97 4.41 -3.18 21.49
N ALA A 98 3.61 -3.57 20.51
CA ALA A 98 2.29 -4.14 20.73
C ALA A 98 2.29 -5.63 21.05
N ASN A 99 3.48 -6.26 21.12
CA ASN A 99 3.61 -7.71 21.29
C ASN A 99 2.84 -8.52 20.21
N ASN A 100 2.78 -7.98 18.98
CA ASN A 100 2.00 -8.53 17.88
C ASN A 100 2.80 -9.47 16.95
N VAL A 101 4.12 -9.53 17.14
CA VAL A 101 5.00 -10.42 16.36
C VAL A 101 4.80 -11.86 16.79
N LYS A 102 4.16 -12.66 15.94
CA LYS A 102 3.90 -14.09 16.16
C LYS A 102 3.97 -14.83 14.83
N LEU A 103 4.74 -15.90 14.75
CA LEU A 103 4.78 -16.73 13.56
C LEU A 103 3.41 -17.41 13.36
N ARG A 104 2.74 -17.09 12.26
CA ARG A 104 1.41 -17.60 11.89
C ARG A 104 1.51 -18.27 10.53
N LEU A 105 1.52 -19.60 10.55
CA LEU A 105 1.55 -20.41 9.33
C LEU A 105 0.16 -20.46 8.68
N PRO A 106 0.08 -20.46 7.34
CA PRO A 106 -1.19 -20.64 6.65
C PRO A 106 -1.77 -22.03 6.91
N GLN A 107 -3.06 -22.12 7.25
CA GLN A 107 -3.71 -23.38 7.61
C GLN A 107 -3.98 -24.29 6.41
N HIS A 108 -4.03 -23.72 5.19
CA HIS A 108 -4.31 -24.45 3.96
C HIS A 108 -3.32 -24.09 2.85
N ARG A 109 -2.92 -25.10 2.06
CA ARG A 109 -2.03 -24.90 0.89
C ARG A 109 -2.65 -23.98 -0.17
N ILE A 110 -3.98 -24.03 -0.35
CA ILE A 110 -4.72 -23.14 -1.26
C ILE A 110 -4.43 -21.66 -0.93
N ARG A 111 -4.26 -21.33 0.35
CA ARG A 111 -3.95 -19.96 0.76
C ARG A 111 -2.57 -19.50 0.29
N ILE A 112 -1.60 -20.40 0.21
CA ILE A 112 -0.27 -20.10 -0.33
C ILE A 112 -0.36 -19.88 -1.84
N ILE A 113 -1.10 -20.73 -2.56
CA ILE A 113 -1.30 -20.58 -4.00
C ILE A 113 -2.01 -19.25 -4.30
N GLN A 114 -3.07 -18.93 -3.57
CA GLN A 114 -3.76 -17.63 -3.70
C GLN A 114 -2.82 -16.45 -3.41
N ALA A 115 -1.92 -16.58 -2.43
CA ALA A 115 -0.94 -15.56 -2.09
C ALA A 115 0.04 -15.30 -3.25
N ILE A 116 0.62 -16.37 -3.79
CA ILE A 116 1.61 -16.28 -4.88
C ILE A 116 0.93 -15.78 -6.15
N VAL A 117 -0.13 -16.45 -6.60
CA VAL A 117 -0.83 -16.08 -7.83
C VAL A 117 -1.44 -14.68 -7.75
N GLY A 118 -2.10 -14.36 -6.63
CA GLY A 118 -2.63 -13.02 -6.38
C GLY A 118 -1.54 -11.96 -6.32
N GLY A 119 -0.40 -12.27 -5.70
CA GLY A 119 0.78 -11.41 -5.67
C GLY A 119 1.36 -11.16 -7.07
N ILE A 120 1.49 -12.21 -7.90
CA ILE A 120 1.97 -12.08 -9.29
C ILE A 120 1.04 -11.18 -10.10
N ILE A 121 -0.28 -11.43 -10.06
CA ILE A 121 -1.27 -10.62 -10.78
C ILE A 121 -1.24 -9.17 -10.29
N ALA A 122 -1.16 -8.95 -8.96
CA ALA A 122 -1.10 -7.61 -8.39
C ALA A 122 0.20 -6.88 -8.78
N GLY A 123 1.36 -7.54 -8.69
CA GLY A 123 2.65 -6.96 -9.06
C GLY A 123 2.70 -6.59 -10.54
N PHE A 124 2.26 -7.48 -11.42
CA PHE A 124 2.16 -7.23 -12.85
C PHE A 124 1.23 -6.04 -13.15
N GLY A 125 0.02 -6.06 -12.58
CA GLY A 125 -0.97 -4.99 -12.76
C GLY A 125 -0.50 -3.64 -12.23
N ALA A 126 0.15 -3.61 -11.06
CA ALA A 126 0.72 -2.40 -10.47
C ALA A 126 1.78 -1.77 -11.40
N ARG A 127 2.63 -2.58 -12.01
CA ARG A 127 3.69 -2.04 -12.88
C ARG A 127 3.15 -1.65 -14.25
N LEU A 128 2.20 -2.38 -14.80
CA LEU A 128 1.50 -1.99 -16.02
C LEU A 128 0.82 -0.63 -15.84
N ALA A 129 0.15 -0.40 -14.71
CA ALA A 129 -0.47 0.88 -14.37
C ALA A 129 0.53 1.96 -13.91
N MET A 130 1.84 1.73 -13.96
CA MET A 130 2.87 2.65 -13.49
C MET A 130 2.80 3.00 -12.00
N GLY A 131 2.13 2.19 -11.19
CA GLY A 131 2.05 2.37 -9.74
C GLY A 131 1.01 1.47 -9.07
N CYS A 132 1.19 1.23 -7.79
CA CYS A 132 0.24 0.51 -6.95
C CYS A 132 -0.75 1.49 -6.29
N ASN A 133 -1.56 0.99 -5.37
CA ASN A 133 -2.48 1.79 -4.58
C ASN A 133 -1.83 2.93 -3.76
N LEU A 134 -0.53 2.89 -3.49
CA LEU A 134 0.20 4.05 -2.97
C LEU A 134 0.52 5.02 -4.10
N ALA A 135 1.31 4.57 -5.07
CA ALA A 135 1.89 5.41 -6.10
C ALA A 135 0.87 5.95 -7.12
N ALA A 136 -0.02 5.08 -7.62
CA ALA A 136 -1.01 5.47 -8.63
C ALA A 136 -2.32 5.99 -8.03
N PHE A 137 -2.66 5.64 -6.77
CA PHE A 137 -3.92 6.05 -6.16
C PHE A 137 -3.72 7.08 -5.06
N PHE A 138 -3.16 6.68 -3.90
CA PHE A 138 -3.09 7.54 -2.70
C PHE A 138 -2.20 8.78 -2.89
N THR A 139 -1.09 8.65 -3.60
CA THR A 139 -0.19 9.77 -3.92
C THR A 139 -0.33 10.24 -5.36
N GLY A 140 -0.83 9.40 -6.28
CA GLY A 140 -1.01 9.75 -7.69
C GLY A 140 -2.16 10.73 -7.93
N ILE A 141 -3.29 10.59 -7.25
CA ILE A 141 -4.41 11.53 -7.31
C ILE A 141 -3.98 12.93 -6.83
N PRO A 142 -3.33 13.09 -5.66
CA PRO A 142 -2.80 14.37 -5.23
C PRO A 142 -1.73 14.98 -6.15
N GLN A 143 -1.12 14.21 -7.03
CA GLN A 143 -0.19 14.71 -8.06
C GLN A 143 -0.89 15.23 -9.31
N PHE A 144 -2.22 15.23 -9.34
CA PHE A 144 -3.06 15.74 -10.43
C PHE A 144 -2.87 14.99 -11.76
N SER A 145 -2.52 13.71 -11.71
CA SER A 145 -2.39 12.85 -12.88
C SER A 145 -3.69 12.15 -13.22
N LEU A 146 -4.18 12.29 -14.46
CA LEU A 146 -5.44 11.68 -14.89
C LEU A 146 -5.40 10.14 -14.83
N HIS A 147 -4.23 9.53 -15.10
CA HIS A 147 -4.06 8.06 -15.02
C HIS A 147 -4.48 7.50 -13.65
N ALA A 148 -4.28 8.28 -12.58
CA ALA A 148 -4.59 7.88 -11.21
C ALA A 148 -6.09 7.63 -11.00
N TRP A 149 -6.95 8.40 -11.66
CA TRP A 149 -8.39 8.22 -11.62
C TRP A 149 -8.84 6.99 -12.40
N PHE A 150 -8.25 6.74 -13.58
CA PHE A 150 -8.50 5.51 -14.34
C PHE A 150 -8.08 4.27 -13.54
N PHE A 151 -6.90 4.32 -12.93
CA PHE A 151 -6.43 3.26 -12.04
C PHE A 151 -7.37 3.04 -10.84
N ALA A 152 -7.83 4.11 -10.18
CA ALA A 152 -8.70 4.03 -9.01
C ALA A 152 -10.02 3.32 -9.32
N VAL A 153 -10.69 3.73 -10.41
CA VAL A 153 -11.96 3.13 -10.85
C VAL A 153 -11.74 1.67 -11.27
N ALA A 154 -10.72 1.41 -12.06
CA ALA A 154 -10.38 0.06 -12.52
C ALA A 154 -10.04 -0.87 -11.33
N THR A 155 -9.27 -0.38 -10.35
CA THR A 155 -8.96 -1.13 -9.12
C THR A 155 -10.22 -1.45 -8.30
N ALA A 156 -11.17 -0.51 -8.21
CA ALA A 156 -12.44 -0.76 -7.54
C ALA A 156 -13.24 -1.88 -8.23
N ILE A 157 -13.31 -1.86 -9.56
CA ILE A 157 -13.98 -2.91 -10.35
C ILE A 157 -13.22 -4.24 -10.23
N GLY A 158 -11.89 -4.25 -10.39
CA GLY A 158 -11.06 -5.44 -10.25
C GLY A 158 -11.18 -6.08 -8.85
N SER A 159 -11.25 -5.25 -7.81
CA SER A 159 -11.44 -5.74 -6.44
C SER A 159 -12.84 -6.34 -6.23
N TRP A 160 -13.88 -5.79 -6.88
CA TRP A 160 -15.21 -6.41 -6.90
C TRP A 160 -15.19 -7.77 -7.58
N MET A 161 -14.55 -7.88 -8.74
CA MET A 161 -14.38 -9.16 -9.45
C MET A 161 -13.62 -10.18 -8.58
N GLY A 162 -12.50 -9.77 -7.96
CA GLY A 162 -11.73 -10.60 -7.04
C GLY A 162 -12.53 -11.03 -5.82
N ALA A 163 -13.35 -10.14 -5.25
CA ALA A 163 -14.24 -10.48 -4.13
C ALA A 163 -15.26 -11.56 -4.53
N ARG A 164 -15.90 -11.43 -5.70
CA ARG A 164 -16.81 -12.45 -6.23
C ARG A 164 -16.12 -13.77 -6.49
N PHE A 165 -14.91 -13.73 -7.08
CA PHE A 165 -14.12 -14.92 -7.38
C PHE A 165 -13.72 -15.69 -6.11
N THR A 166 -13.26 -15.00 -5.06
CA THR A 166 -12.86 -15.64 -3.80
C THR A 166 -14.02 -16.24 -3.00
N LEU A 167 -15.25 -15.82 -3.30
CA LEU A 167 -16.45 -16.38 -2.69
C LEU A 167 -16.98 -17.65 -3.39
N LEU A 168 -16.47 -18.00 -4.57
CA LEU A 168 -16.83 -19.23 -5.26
C LEU A 168 -16.46 -20.46 -4.42
N PRO A 169 -17.29 -21.52 -4.39
CA PRO A 169 -17.06 -22.69 -3.53
C PRO A 169 -15.68 -23.34 -3.69
N LEU A 170 -15.15 -23.36 -4.92
CA LEU A 170 -13.83 -23.95 -5.25
C LEU A 170 -12.67 -23.18 -4.62
N PHE A 171 -12.80 -21.86 -4.44
CA PHE A 171 -11.74 -20.97 -3.93
C PHE A 171 -11.97 -20.57 -2.47
N ARG A 172 -13.14 -20.93 -1.93
CA ARG A 172 -13.48 -20.63 -0.54
C ARG A 172 -12.72 -21.56 0.40
N ILE A 173 -11.94 -20.97 1.29
CA ILE A 173 -11.20 -21.71 2.30
C ILE A 173 -12.16 -22.10 3.43
N PRO A 174 -12.31 -23.38 3.75
CA PRO A 174 -13.15 -23.80 4.86
C PRO A 174 -12.59 -23.25 6.17
N VAL A 175 -13.47 -22.69 7.00
CA VAL A 175 -13.11 -22.20 8.32
C VAL A 175 -12.82 -23.41 9.22
N LYS A 176 -11.58 -23.59 9.63
CA LYS A 176 -11.22 -24.55 10.68
C LYS A 176 -11.42 -23.87 12.03
N MET A 177 -12.46 -24.27 12.75
CA MET A 177 -12.64 -23.89 14.14
C MET A 177 -11.50 -24.51 14.96
N GLN A 178 -10.60 -23.69 15.49
CA GLN A 178 -9.65 -24.14 16.50
C GLN A 178 -10.35 -24.11 17.86
N LYS A 179 -10.42 -25.24 18.53
CA LYS A 179 -10.79 -25.28 19.95
C LYS A 179 -9.71 -24.50 20.70
N VAL A 180 -10.02 -23.29 21.13
CA VAL A 180 -9.19 -22.59 22.11
C VAL A 180 -9.37 -23.35 23.40
N SER A 181 -8.35 -24.09 23.83
CA SER A 181 -8.34 -24.71 25.15
C SER A 181 -8.50 -23.58 26.17
N ALA A 182 -9.50 -23.67 27.05
CA ALA A 182 -9.71 -22.73 28.14
C ALA A 182 -8.51 -22.64 29.11
N ALA A 183 -7.60 -23.60 29.02
CA ALA A 183 -6.36 -23.67 29.76
C ALA A 183 -5.17 -22.96 29.06
N SER A 184 -5.37 -22.28 27.92
CA SER A 184 -4.32 -21.40 27.39
C SER A 184 -4.34 -20.12 28.21
N PRO A 185 -3.44 -19.95 29.20
CA PRO A 185 -3.48 -18.76 30.03
C PRO A 185 -3.23 -17.56 29.13
N LEU A 186 -4.08 -16.57 29.21
CA LEU A 186 -3.87 -15.19 28.78
C LEU A 186 -2.70 -14.52 29.55
N THR A 187 -1.99 -15.25 30.40
CA THR A 187 -0.69 -14.93 30.92
C THR A 187 0.35 -15.07 29.81
N GLN A 188 0.24 -14.24 28.79
CA GLN A 188 1.44 -13.88 28.06
C GLN A 188 2.44 -13.39 29.11
N ASN A 189 3.55 -14.13 29.28
CA ASN A 189 4.61 -13.77 30.20
C ASN A 189 4.88 -12.29 30.11
N ALA A 190 4.54 -11.53 31.17
CA ALA A 190 4.72 -10.07 31.22
C ALA A 190 6.18 -9.71 30.91
N ASP A 191 7.12 -10.61 31.25
CA ASP A 191 8.53 -10.48 30.94
C ASP A 191 8.83 -10.60 29.44
N GLN A 192 8.16 -11.48 28.71
CA GLN A 192 8.30 -11.58 27.26
C GLN A 192 7.80 -10.31 26.57
N ALA A 193 6.66 -9.77 27.00
CA ALA A 193 6.13 -8.52 26.49
C ALA A 193 7.08 -7.35 26.77
N ARG A 194 7.67 -7.30 27.96
CA ARG A 194 8.67 -6.29 28.32
C ARG A 194 9.95 -6.41 27.48
N ARG A 195 10.46 -7.63 27.27
CA ARG A 195 11.64 -7.88 26.42
C ARG A 195 11.38 -7.44 24.98
N ARG A 196 10.23 -7.80 24.40
CA ARG A 196 9.84 -7.39 23.04
C ARG A 196 9.70 -5.88 22.93
N PHE A 197 9.09 -5.23 23.92
CA PHE A 197 8.97 -3.78 23.95
C PHE A 197 10.35 -3.10 23.98
N ARG A 198 11.29 -3.58 24.81
CA ARG A 198 12.67 -3.05 24.85
C ARG A 198 13.39 -3.27 23.52
N LEU A 199 13.25 -4.45 22.93
CA LEU A 199 13.82 -4.75 21.61
C LEU A 199 13.26 -3.82 20.53
N GLY A 200 11.96 -3.59 20.52
CA GLY A 200 11.33 -2.64 19.60
C GLY A 200 11.85 -1.21 19.77
N MET A 201 12.09 -0.76 21.03
CA MET A 201 12.71 0.54 21.30
C MET A 201 14.16 0.62 20.79
N LEU A 202 14.94 -0.46 20.95
CA LEU A 202 16.31 -0.54 20.43
C LEU A 202 16.33 -0.49 18.89
N ILE A 203 15.45 -1.26 18.24
CA ILE A 203 15.33 -1.23 16.78
C ILE A 203 14.94 0.16 16.29
N PHE A 204 13.94 0.78 16.92
CA PHE A 204 13.50 2.13 16.56
C PHE A 204 14.65 3.14 16.73
N ALA A 205 15.34 3.14 17.87
CA ALA A 205 16.48 4.01 18.11
C ALA A 205 17.62 3.75 17.12
N GLY A 206 17.91 2.48 16.81
CA GLY A 206 18.90 2.08 15.80
C GLY A 206 18.54 2.58 14.39
N MET A 207 17.27 2.48 14.00
CA MET A 207 16.80 3.00 12.70
C MET A 207 16.93 4.52 12.62
N ILE A 208 16.55 5.23 13.68
CA ILE A 208 16.72 6.69 13.76
C ILE A 208 18.22 7.06 13.74
N GLY A 209 19.05 6.37 14.53
CA GLY A 209 20.50 6.60 14.55
C GLY A 209 21.14 6.38 13.18
N TRP A 210 20.77 5.27 12.50
CA TRP A 210 21.27 5.01 11.15
C TRP A 210 20.80 6.08 10.14
N ALA A 211 19.54 6.48 10.21
CA ALA A 211 19.02 7.52 9.34
C ALA A 211 19.73 8.86 9.54
N LEU A 212 20.01 9.26 10.80
CA LEU A 212 20.75 10.48 11.12
C LEU A 212 22.21 10.42 10.66
N LEU A 213 22.90 9.29 10.88
CA LEU A 213 24.26 9.09 10.38
C LEU A 213 24.33 9.16 8.85
N THR A 214 23.36 8.55 8.17
CA THR A 214 23.26 8.63 6.70
C THR A 214 22.98 10.07 6.26
N ALA A 215 22.13 10.80 6.99
CA ALA A 215 21.79 12.18 6.66
C ALA A 215 22.98 13.15 6.76
N MET A 216 23.99 12.85 7.58
CA MET A 216 25.21 13.66 7.68
C MET A 216 25.97 13.73 6.34
N ASN A 217 26.00 12.63 5.58
CA ASN A 217 26.71 12.55 4.31
C ASN A 217 25.77 12.69 3.11
N GLN A 218 24.58 12.12 3.21
CA GLN A 218 23.56 12.06 2.15
C GLN A 218 22.18 12.44 2.72
N PRO A 219 21.88 13.75 2.88
CA PRO A 219 20.70 14.22 3.57
C PRO A 219 19.39 13.64 3.04
N LYS A 220 19.23 13.54 1.72
CA LYS A 220 18.01 13.01 1.11
C LYS A 220 17.78 11.54 1.44
N LEU A 221 18.83 10.71 1.50
CA LEU A 221 18.70 9.28 1.84
C LEU A 221 18.35 9.09 3.32
N GLY A 222 19.03 9.82 4.22
CA GLY A 222 18.72 9.75 5.64
C GLY A 222 17.30 10.23 5.95
N LEU A 223 16.86 11.33 5.33
CA LEU A 223 15.49 11.82 5.47
C LEU A 223 14.47 10.83 4.89
N ALA A 224 14.75 10.21 3.72
CA ALA A 224 13.88 9.20 3.16
C ALA A 224 13.67 8.02 4.13
N MET A 225 14.74 7.58 4.80
CA MET A 225 14.67 6.54 5.82
C MET A 225 13.83 6.97 7.04
N LEU A 226 13.98 8.22 7.52
CA LEU A 226 13.15 8.75 8.62
C LEU A 226 11.68 8.80 8.25
N PHE A 227 11.34 9.29 7.04
CA PHE A 227 9.97 9.24 6.53
C PHE A 227 9.47 7.80 6.44
N GLY A 228 10.32 6.88 5.97
CA GLY A 228 10.01 5.45 5.93
C GLY A 228 9.63 4.90 7.30
N VAL A 229 10.42 5.19 8.35
CA VAL A 229 10.10 4.79 9.73
C VAL A 229 8.73 5.35 10.14
N GLY A 230 8.44 6.62 9.86
CA GLY A 230 7.16 7.25 10.12
C GLY A 230 6.00 6.56 9.40
N PHE A 231 6.14 6.28 8.10
CA PHE A 231 5.15 5.52 7.33
C PHE A 231 4.95 4.12 7.90
N GLY A 232 6.04 3.42 8.26
CA GLY A 232 5.98 2.10 8.88
C GLY A 232 5.18 2.09 10.18
N LEU A 233 5.40 3.07 11.05
CA LEU A 233 4.62 3.24 12.27
C LEU A 233 3.14 3.45 11.99
N LEU A 234 2.81 4.35 11.05
CA LEU A 234 1.42 4.67 10.69
C LEU A 234 0.70 3.45 10.12
N ILE A 235 1.29 2.74 9.16
CA ILE A 235 0.63 1.59 8.52
C ILE A 235 0.43 0.42 9.49
N GLU A 236 1.38 0.19 10.39
CA GLU A 236 1.28 -0.91 11.36
C GLU A 236 0.33 -0.54 12.50
N ARG A 237 0.45 0.64 13.10
CA ARG A 237 -0.41 1.04 14.23
C ARG A 237 -1.86 1.25 13.85
N ALA A 238 -2.14 1.72 12.64
CA ALA A 238 -3.51 1.90 12.15
C ALA A 238 -3.99 0.76 11.24
N GLN A 239 -3.18 -0.28 11.03
CA GLN A 239 -3.49 -1.44 10.17
C GLN A 239 -3.95 -1.00 8.77
N ILE A 240 -3.27 0.01 8.19
CA ILE A 240 -3.67 0.61 6.92
C ILE A 240 -3.51 -0.42 5.79
N CYS A 241 -4.62 -0.81 5.20
CA CYS A 241 -4.65 -1.76 4.10
C CYS A 241 -5.67 -1.32 3.05
N PHE A 242 -5.19 -0.97 1.87
CA PHE A 242 -6.08 -0.54 0.78
C PHE A 242 -6.94 -1.69 0.23
N THR A 243 -6.46 -2.94 0.33
CA THR A 243 -7.30 -4.10 0.00
C THR A 243 -8.55 -4.13 0.85
N SER A 244 -8.44 -3.85 2.15
CA SER A 244 -9.64 -3.82 3.01
C SER A 244 -10.57 -2.66 2.66
N ALA A 245 -10.05 -1.51 2.21
CA ALA A 245 -10.88 -0.40 1.76
C ALA A 245 -11.82 -0.79 0.61
N PHE A 246 -11.30 -1.50 -0.39
CA PHE A 246 -12.10 -1.94 -1.53
C PHE A 246 -12.88 -3.23 -1.23
N ARG A 247 -12.21 -4.28 -0.75
CA ARG A 247 -12.83 -5.58 -0.50
C ARG A 247 -13.97 -5.51 0.51
N ASP A 248 -13.74 -4.84 1.65
CA ASP A 248 -14.72 -4.80 2.73
C ASP A 248 -15.95 -3.97 2.35
N MET A 249 -15.77 -2.94 1.50
CA MET A 249 -16.88 -2.21 0.89
C MET A 249 -17.79 -3.14 0.08
N TRP A 250 -17.21 -4.07 -0.71
CA TRP A 250 -17.98 -4.99 -1.55
C TRP A 250 -18.59 -6.16 -0.78
N ILE A 251 -17.89 -6.71 0.21
CA ILE A 251 -18.30 -7.94 0.90
C ILE A 251 -19.15 -7.63 2.14
N THR A 252 -18.77 -6.64 2.94
CA THR A 252 -19.39 -6.36 4.23
C THR A 252 -20.10 -5.00 4.31
N GLY A 253 -19.99 -4.17 3.28
CA GLY A 253 -20.51 -2.81 3.27
C GLY A 253 -19.74 -1.83 4.16
N ARG A 254 -18.62 -2.22 4.78
CA ARG A 254 -17.82 -1.36 5.64
C ARG A 254 -16.99 -0.41 4.80
N THR A 255 -17.15 0.89 5.01
CA THR A 255 -16.52 1.93 4.20
C THR A 255 -15.58 2.85 4.97
N LEU A 256 -15.35 2.61 6.26
CA LEU A 256 -14.52 3.45 7.11
C LEU A 256 -13.12 3.70 6.52
N MET A 257 -12.46 2.64 6.05
CA MET A 257 -11.12 2.73 5.46
C MET A 257 -11.14 3.50 4.13
N ALA A 258 -12.16 3.31 3.28
CA ALA A 258 -12.29 4.03 2.02
C ALA A 258 -12.49 5.55 2.27
N LYS A 259 -13.36 5.92 3.22
CA LYS A 259 -13.56 7.32 3.63
C LYS A 259 -12.26 7.93 4.18
N ALA A 260 -11.54 7.20 5.04
CA ALA A 260 -10.27 7.66 5.60
C ALA A 260 -9.23 7.94 4.50
N ILE A 261 -9.13 7.07 3.48
CA ILE A 261 -8.23 7.25 2.34
C ILE A 261 -8.59 8.51 1.55
N ILE A 262 -9.88 8.76 1.29
CA ILE A 262 -10.32 9.97 0.60
C ILE A 262 -9.93 11.24 1.40
N PHE A 263 -10.12 11.25 2.72
CA PHE A 263 -9.68 12.37 3.55
C PHE A 263 -8.16 12.54 3.56
N GLY A 264 -7.39 11.45 3.58
CA GLY A 264 -5.94 11.51 3.48
C GLY A 264 -5.46 12.07 2.15
N MET A 265 -6.08 11.66 1.03
CA MET A 265 -5.80 12.22 -0.29
C MET A 265 -6.17 13.71 -0.38
N ALA A 266 -7.31 14.11 0.18
CA ALA A 266 -7.72 15.50 0.21
C ALA A 266 -6.72 16.37 0.99
N ALA A 267 -6.28 15.91 2.16
CA ALA A 267 -5.26 16.61 2.94
C ALA A 267 -3.91 16.70 2.19
N SER A 268 -3.49 15.62 1.55
CA SER A 268 -2.25 15.56 0.77
C SER A 268 -2.31 16.46 -0.47
N ALA A 269 -3.45 16.55 -1.16
CA ALA A 269 -3.58 17.30 -2.40
C ALA A 269 -3.27 18.80 -2.24
N ILE A 270 -3.66 19.42 -1.12
CA ILE A 270 -3.34 20.84 -0.84
C ILE A 270 -1.83 21.04 -0.76
N GLY A 271 -1.16 20.21 0.04
CA GLY A 271 0.27 20.37 0.25
C GLY A 271 1.11 20.00 -0.98
N ILE A 272 0.73 18.96 -1.70
CA ILE A 272 1.39 18.59 -2.98
C ILE A 272 1.17 19.69 -4.01
N PHE A 273 -0.02 20.25 -4.12
CA PHE A 273 -0.30 21.40 -4.96
C PHE A 273 0.66 22.56 -4.65
N SER A 274 0.82 22.90 -3.36
CA SER A 274 1.71 23.98 -2.93
C SER A 274 3.16 23.71 -3.35
N TYR A 275 3.68 22.49 -3.17
CA TYR A 275 5.04 22.13 -3.60
C TYR A 275 5.20 22.15 -5.12
N ILE A 276 4.17 21.76 -5.88
CA ILE A 276 4.20 21.85 -7.35
C ILE A 276 4.27 23.31 -7.77
N GLN A 277 3.53 24.23 -7.12
CA GLN A 277 3.61 25.67 -7.40
C GLN A 277 4.98 26.25 -7.03
N LEU A 278 5.70 25.66 -6.08
CA LEU A 278 7.08 26.00 -5.72
C LEU A 278 8.12 25.40 -6.65
N GLY A 279 7.72 24.66 -7.70
CA GLY A 279 8.60 24.13 -8.73
C GLY A 279 9.00 22.66 -8.56
N VAL A 280 8.41 21.93 -7.62
CA VAL A 280 8.63 20.46 -7.53
C VAL A 280 7.83 19.78 -8.65
N GLU A 281 8.50 18.93 -9.45
CA GLU A 281 7.86 18.26 -10.57
C GLU A 281 6.88 17.17 -10.12
N ALA A 282 5.62 17.28 -10.60
CA ALA A 282 4.61 16.24 -10.42
C ALA A 282 4.93 14.99 -11.24
N LYS A 283 4.68 13.81 -10.69
CA LYS A 283 4.81 12.54 -11.39
C LYS A 283 3.54 12.24 -12.19
N ILE A 284 3.57 12.61 -13.47
CA ILE A 284 2.45 12.39 -14.39
C ILE A 284 2.74 11.14 -15.22
N MET A 285 1.80 10.19 -15.22
CA MET A 285 1.93 8.93 -15.95
C MET A 285 0.94 8.86 -17.12
N TRP A 286 1.13 7.89 -18.02
CA TRP A 286 0.28 7.70 -19.19
C TRP A 286 -1.16 7.38 -18.80
N ALA A 287 -2.09 8.17 -19.32
CA ALA A 287 -3.54 8.00 -19.08
C ALA A 287 -4.18 7.11 -20.17
N GLY A 288 -3.62 5.93 -20.35
CA GLY A 288 -4.00 4.99 -21.40
C GLY A 288 -4.63 3.69 -20.87
N PRO A 289 -4.83 2.70 -21.76
CA PRO A 289 -5.34 1.38 -21.40
C PRO A 289 -4.49 0.68 -20.33
N ASN A 290 -3.20 1.00 -20.23
CA ASN A 290 -2.30 0.52 -19.19
C ASN A 290 -2.83 0.78 -17.78
N ALA A 291 -3.38 1.97 -17.52
CA ALA A 291 -3.93 2.33 -16.22
C ALA A 291 -5.21 1.53 -15.91
N VAL A 292 -6.05 1.29 -16.92
CA VAL A 292 -7.31 0.54 -16.76
C VAL A 292 -7.05 -0.95 -16.61
N ILE A 293 -6.30 -1.56 -17.53
CA ILE A 293 -6.00 -3.00 -17.49
C ILE A 293 -5.15 -3.31 -16.24
N GLY A 294 -4.11 -2.51 -15.99
CA GLY A 294 -3.28 -2.66 -14.82
C GLY A 294 -4.04 -2.50 -13.51
N GLY A 295 -4.97 -1.53 -13.44
CA GLY A 295 -5.85 -1.34 -12.29
C GLY A 295 -6.82 -2.51 -12.05
N LEU A 296 -7.42 -3.08 -13.12
CA LEU A 296 -8.27 -4.28 -13.03
C LEU A 296 -7.48 -5.48 -12.48
N LEU A 297 -6.32 -5.76 -13.08
CA LEU A 297 -5.44 -6.86 -12.63
C LEU A 297 -4.98 -6.63 -11.19
N PHE A 298 -4.56 -5.41 -10.86
CA PHE A 298 -4.12 -5.06 -9.53
C PHE A 298 -5.25 -5.28 -8.51
N GLY A 299 -6.45 -4.73 -8.76
CA GLY A 299 -7.60 -4.86 -7.88
C GLY A 299 -8.01 -6.31 -7.64
N PHE A 300 -8.05 -7.13 -8.70
CA PHE A 300 -8.31 -8.56 -8.60
C PHE A 300 -7.22 -9.28 -7.79
N GLY A 301 -5.96 -9.02 -8.12
CA GLY A 301 -4.80 -9.66 -7.51
C GLY A 301 -4.68 -9.40 -6.01
N ILE A 302 -4.87 -8.15 -5.54
CA ILE A 302 -4.78 -7.82 -4.10
C ILE A 302 -5.88 -8.48 -3.26
N VAL A 303 -7.07 -8.70 -3.84
CA VAL A 303 -8.15 -9.40 -3.14
C VAL A 303 -7.86 -10.90 -3.07
N LEU A 304 -7.39 -11.50 -4.16
CA LEU A 304 -6.99 -12.91 -4.20
C LEU A 304 -5.83 -13.17 -3.24
N ALA A 305 -4.80 -12.32 -3.24
CA ALA A 305 -3.67 -12.37 -2.31
C ALA A 305 -4.09 -12.12 -0.86
N GLY A 306 -5.16 -11.34 -0.63
CA GLY A 306 -5.63 -10.94 0.69
C GLY A 306 -4.87 -9.74 1.27
N GLY A 307 -4.05 -9.05 0.49
CA GLY A 307 -3.29 -7.86 0.89
C GLY A 307 -2.68 -7.11 -0.29
N CYS A 308 -2.64 -5.79 -0.17
CA CYS A 308 -1.90 -4.91 -1.07
C CYS A 308 -0.46 -4.73 -0.57
N GLU A 309 0.32 -3.92 -1.25
CA GLU A 309 1.74 -3.67 -0.91
C GLU A 309 1.92 -3.23 0.54
N THR A 310 1.19 -2.23 1.00
CA THR A 310 1.23 -1.83 2.41
C THR A 310 0.74 -2.95 3.32
N GLY A 311 -0.32 -3.61 2.92
CA GLY A 311 -0.97 -4.66 3.71
C GLY A 311 -0.09 -5.90 3.92
N TRP A 312 0.69 -6.33 2.92
CA TRP A 312 1.59 -7.46 3.09
C TRP A 312 2.84 -7.07 3.89
N MET A 313 3.37 -5.86 3.71
CA MET A 313 4.61 -5.42 4.37
C MET A 313 4.51 -5.52 5.89
N TYR A 314 3.52 -4.86 6.52
CA TYR A 314 3.42 -4.89 7.98
C TYR A 314 3.01 -6.27 8.52
N ARG A 315 2.15 -7.00 7.81
CA ARG A 315 1.73 -8.34 8.24
C ARG A 315 2.83 -9.38 8.09
N ALA A 316 3.69 -9.26 7.08
CA ALA A 316 4.88 -10.08 6.95
C ALA A 316 5.81 -9.92 8.15
N VAL A 317 6.01 -8.69 8.60
CA VAL A 317 6.83 -8.35 9.76
C VAL A 317 6.18 -8.82 11.08
N GLU A 318 4.86 -8.82 11.17
CA GLU A 318 4.12 -9.44 12.28
C GLU A 318 4.28 -10.97 12.34
N GLY A 319 4.91 -11.59 11.33
CA GLY A 319 5.16 -13.04 11.27
C GLY A 319 4.01 -13.82 10.60
N GLN A 320 3.16 -13.17 9.85
CA GLN A 320 2.13 -13.86 9.05
C GLN A 320 2.75 -14.39 7.75
N VAL A 321 3.21 -15.64 7.74
CA VAL A 321 3.96 -16.28 6.64
C VAL A 321 3.23 -16.25 5.29
N HIS A 322 1.92 -16.25 5.29
CA HIS A 322 1.11 -16.06 4.09
C HIS A 322 1.57 -14.81 3.28
N TYR A 323 1.86 -13.71 3.96
CA TYR A 323 2.24 -12.45 3.32
C TYR A 323 3.68 -12.43 2.79
N TRP A 324 4.55 -13.34 3.23
CA TRP A 324 5.86 -13.54 2.60
C TRP A 324 5.69 -14.05 1.17
N TRP A 325 4.73 -14.97 0.96
CA TRP A 325 4.39 -15.47 -0.37
C TRP A 325 3.72 -14.41 -1.25
N VAL A 326 2.92 -13.51 -0.65
CA VAL A 326 2.37 -12.36 -1.38
C VAL A 326 3.48 -11.43 -1.86
N GLY A 327 4.44 -11.09 -1.00
CA GLY A 327 5.58 -10.26 -1.35
C GLY A 327 6.44 -10.88 -2.45
N LEU A 328 6.75 -12.18 -2.33
CA LEU A 328 7.47 -12.93 -3.38
C LEU A 328 6.72 -12.89 -4.71
N GLY A 329 5.43 -13.18 -4.69
CA GLY A 329 4.58 -13.11 -5.90
C GLY A 329 4.58 -11.71 -6.51
N ASN A 330 4.52 -10.66 -5.69
CA ASN A 330 4.55 -9.27 -6.15
C ASN A 330 5.87 -8.92 -6.86
N VAL A 331 7.01 -9.33 -6.29
CA VAL A 331 8.33 -9.16 -6.94
C VAL A 331 8.38 -9.90 -8.27
N ILE A 332 7.94 -11.17 -8.31
CA ILE A 332 7.91 -11.96 -9.55
C ILE A 332 7.02 -11.29 -10.60
N GLY A 333 5.78 -10.91 -10.24
CA GLY A 333 4.82 -10.32 -11.17
C GLY A 333 5.28 -8.97 -11.72
N SER A 334 5.87 -8.13 -10.88
CA SER A 334 6.40 -6.84 -11.28
C SER A 334 7.64 -6.96 -12.19
N THR A 335 8.49 -7.95 -11.94
CA THR A 335 9.65 -8.25 -12.77
C THR A 335 9.23 -8.87 -14.11
N LEU A 336 8.19 -9.71 -14.09
CA LEU A 336 7.61 -10.29 -15.30
C LEU A 336 7.06 -9.21 -16.24
N LEU A 337 6.40 -8.19 -15.71
CA LEU A 337 6.00 -7.04 -16.53
C LEU A 337 7.22 -6.33 -17.12
N ALA A 338 8.28 -6.14 -16.33
CA ALA A 338 9.48 -5.47 -16.82
C ALA A 338 10.10 -6.21 -18.02
N TYR A 339 10.01 -7.53 -18.05
CA TYR A 339 10.44 -8.35 -19.18
C TYR A 339 9.57 -8.11 -20.43
N PHE A 340 8.25 -8.10 -20.29
CA PHE A 340 7.32 -7.91 -21.42
C PHE A 340 7.06 -6.44 -21.77
N TRP A 341 7.69 -5.50 -21.08
CA TRP A 341 7.38 -4.09 -21.23
C TRP A 341 7.55 -3.57 -22.65
N ASP A 342 8.64 -3.93 -23.30
CA ASP A 342 8.98 -3.41 -24.62
C ASP A 342 7.97 -3.87 -25.68
N ASP A 343 7.35 -5.04 -25.50
CA ASP A 343 6.30 -5.57 -26.39
C ASP A 343 4.94 -4.94 -26.10
N ILE A 344 4.64 -4.68 -24.82
CA ILE A 344 3.29 -4.27 -24.37
C ILE A 344 3.14 -2.74 -24.36
N SER A 345 4.19 -2.00 -24.02
CA SER A 345 4.11 -0.57 -23.75
C SER A 345 3.72 0.27 -24.97
N PRO A 346 4.14 -0.06 -26.23
CA PRO A 346 3.74 0.73 -27.38
C PRO A 346 2.21 0.76 -27.58
N ALA A 347 1.55 -0.37 -27.36
CA ALA A 347 0.10 -0.47 -27.54
C ALA A 347 -0.69 0.12 -26.36
N LEU A 348 -0.22 -0.09 -25.12
CA LEU A 348 -1.02 0.19 -23.93
C LEU A 348 -0.65 1.49 -23.20
N ALA A 349 0.61 1.93 -23.27
CA ALA A 349 1.11 3.04 -22.48
C ALA A 349 1.74 4.17 -23.30
N THR A 350 2.86 3.92 -24.00
CA THR A 350 3.71 4.97 -24.56
C THR A 350 3.09 5.75 -25.71
N SER A 351 2.10 5.19 -26.40
CA SER A 351 1.32 5.87 -27.46
C SER A 351 0.23 6.78 -26.90
N TRP A 352 0.04 6.83 -25.58
CA TRP A 352 -0.98 7.62 -24.92
C TRP A 352 -0.39 8.80 -24.19
N ASP A 353 -1.17 9.88 -24.05
CA ASP A 353 -0.71 11.10 -23.42
C ASP A 353 -0.58 10.98 -21.90
N LYS A 354 0.39 11.73 -21.36
CA LYS A 354 0.52 12.01 -19.94
C LYS A 354 -0.28 13.26 -19.60
N VAL A 355 -1.47 13.10 -19.06
CA VAL A 355 -2.39 14.21 -18.81
C VAL A 355 -2.24 14.73 -17.38
N ASN A 356 -1.81 16.00 -17.27
CA ASN A 356 -1.71 16.73 -16.02
C ASN A 356 -2.91 17.66 -15.87
N LEU A 357 -3.78 17.42 -14.88
CA LEU A 357 -5.00 18.20 -14.65
C LEU A 357 -4.70 19.68 -14.35
N LEU A 358 -3.56 20.00 -13.71
CA LEU A 358 -3.16 21.41 -13.47
C LEU A 358 -2.76 22.13 -14.75
N LYS A 359 -2.15 21.41 -15.73
CA LYS A 359 -1.82 21.99 -17.03
C LYS A 359 -3.05 22.11 -17.92
N THR A 360 -3.97 21.13 -17.85
CA THR A 360 -5.17 21.08 -18.70
C THR A 360 -6.22 22.13 -18.29
N PHE A 361 -6.47 22.29 -16.99
CA PHE A 361 -7.54 23.16 -16.47
C PHE A 361 -6.98 24.43 -15.76
N GLY A 362 -5.68 24.64 -15.81
CA GLY A 362 -4.99 25.64 -14.99
C GLY A 362 -4.85 25.23 -13.51
N PRO A 363 -4.00 25.92 -12.74
CA PRO A 363 -3.67 25.51 -11.37
C PRO A 363 -4.91 25.36 -10.47
N LEU A 364 -5.75 26.38 -10.40
CA LEU A 364 -6.98 26.35 -9.59
C LEU A 364 -8.04 25.41 -10.18
N GLY A 365 -8.19 25.38 -11.51
CA GLY A 365 -9.13 24.50 -12.19
C GLY A 365 -8.80 23.02 -11.94
N GLY A 366 -7.54 22.62 -12.07
CA GLY A 366 -7.09 21.25 -11.78
C GLY A 366 -7.29 20.85 -10.32
N LEU A 367 -7.05 21.79 -9.39
CA LEU A 367 -7.34 21.60 -7.97
C LEU A 367 -8.84 21.38 -7.73
N LEU A 368 -9.70 22.24 -8.29
CA LEU A 368 -11.16 22.12 -8.17
C LEU A 368 -11.68 20.80 -8.77
N VAL A 369 -11.21 20.41 -9.94
CA VAL A 369 -11.57 19.12 -10.56
C VAL A 369 -11.20 17.95 -9.64
N THR A 370 -9.99 17.95 -9.08
CA THR A 370 -9.55 16.90 -8.17
C THR A 370 -10.42 16.82 -6.91
N TYR A 371 -10.74 17.94 -6.29
CA TYR A 371 -11.63 17.97 -5.11
C TYR A 371 -13.06 17.58 -5.44
N SER A 372 -13.57 17.98 -6.60
CA SER A 372 -14.89 17.57 -7.07
C SER A 372 -14.98 16.06 -7.27
N LEU A 373 -13.95 15.45 -7.86
CA LEU A 373 -13.88 13.99 -8.03
C LEU A 373 -13.71 13.26 -6.69
N LEU A 374 -12.93 13.79 -5.74
CA LEU A 374 -12.83 13.25 -4.38
C LEU A 374 -14.17 13.33 -3.63
N LEU A 375 -14.90 14.43 -3.79
CA LEU A 375 -16.24 14.58 -3.22
C LEU A 375 -17.22 13.58 -3.83
N LEU A 376 -17.21 13.42 -5.15
CA LEU A 376 -18.04 12.42 -5.82
C LEU A 376 -17.72 11.00 -5.35
N ALA A 377 -16.43 10.67 -5.20
CA ALA A 377 -16.01 9.38 -4.64
C ALA A 377 -16.51 9.20 -3.20
N LEU A 378 -16.45 10.24 -2.36
CA LEU A 378 -16.96 10.20 -0.99
C LEU A 378 -18.48 9.98 -0.96
N LEU A 379 -19.22 10.73 -1.79
CA LEU A 379 -20.68 10.59 -1.89
C LEU A 379 -21.08 9.19 -2.39
N PHE A 380 -20.35 8.65 -3.36
CA PHE A 380 -20.53 7.27 -3.83
C PHE A 380 -20.34 6.26 -2.69
N VAL A 381 -19.25 6.37 -1.95
CA VAL A 381 -18.92 5.47 -0.82
C VAL A 381 -19.99 5.54 0.28
N ILE A 382 -20.48 6.75 0.62
CA ILE A 382 -21.54 6.94 1.61
C ILE A 382 -22.88 6.37 1.11
N GLY A 383 -23.21 6.63 -0.15
CA GLY A 383 -24.43 6.11 -0.80
C GLY A 383 -24.44 4.60 -0.86
N TRP A 384 -23.29 4.00 -1.23
CA TRP A 384 -23.10 2.54 -1.25
C TRP A 384 -23.33 1.91 0.11
N GLU A 385 -22.71 2.45 1.17
CA GLU A 385 -22.88 1.96 2.55
C GLU A 385 -24.33 1.95 2.96
N LYS A 386 -25.04 3.07 2.77
CA LYS A 386 -26.48 3.17 3.08
C LYS A 386 -27.31 2.13 2.32
N GLN A 387 -27.04 1.97 1.03
CA GLN A 387 -27.77 1.02 0.18
C GLN A 387 -27.48 -0.43 0.57
N PHE A 388 -26.22 -0.76 0.89
CA PHE A 388 -25.81 -2.09 1.30
C PHE A 388 -26.56 -2.54 2.56
N PHE A 389 -26.56 -1.73 3.61
CA PHE A 389 -27.24 -2.05 4.87
C PHE A 389 -28.77 -2.06 4.73
N ARG A 390 -29.35 -1.19 3.88
CA ARG A 390 -30.77 -1.23 3.56
C ARG A 390 -31.18 -2.57 2.89
N ARG A 391 -30.35 -3.07 1.96
CA ARG A 391 -30.59 -4.37 1.30
C ARG A 391 -30.47 -5.53 2.32
N ALA A 392 -29.46 -5.52 3.17
CA ALA A 392 -29.25 -6.53 4.22
C ALA A 392 -30.43 -6.59 5.20
N SER A 393 -30.93 -5.44 5.68
CA SER A 393 -32.10 -5.37 6.57
C SER A 393 -33.37 -5.93 5.89
N ARG A 394 -33.59 -5.61 4.61
CA ARG A 394 -34.75 -6.14 3.87
C ARG A 394 -34.67 -7.66 3.63
N ALA A 395 -33.46 -8.21 3.44
CA ALA A 395 -33.25 -9.65 3.29
C ALA A 395 -33.56 -10.38 4.62
N ALA A 396 -33.06 -9.86 5.74
CA ALA A 396 -33.32 -10.42 7.06
C ALA A 396 -34.84 -10.45 7.43
N ILE A 397 -35.57 -9.38 7.10
CA ILE A 397 -37.04 -9.34 7.32
C ILE A 397 -37.78 -10.40 6.50
N LYS A 398 -37.30 -10.67 5.25
CA LYS A 398 -37.93 -11.68 4.38
C LYS A 398 -37.65 -13.13 4.84
N GLU A 399 -36.55 -13.38 5.54
CA GLU A 399 -36.23 -14.71 6.10
C GLU A 399 -36.96 -14.99 7.40
N THR A 400 -37.47 -13.96 8.07
CA THR A 400 -38.24 -14.08 9.33
C THR A 400 -39.77 -14.04 9.14
N ALA A 401 -40.25 -13.69 7.94
CA ALA A 401 -41.66 -13.70 7.54
C ALA A 401 -41.98 -14.95 6.71
#